data_c1210031f3c70e0e2db928a80302a41e
#
_entry.id   c1210031f3c70e0e2db928a80302a41e
#
_cell.length_a   1.000
_cell.length_b   1.000
_cell.length_c   1.000
_cell.angle_alpha   90.00
_cell.angle_beta   90.00
_cell.angle_gamma   90.00
#
_symmetry.space_group_name_H-M   'P 1'
#
loop_
_entity.id
_entity.type
_entity.pdbx_description
1 polymer ?
#
loop_
_entity_poly.entity_id
_entity_poly.type
_entity_poly.pdbx_seq_one_letter_code
_entity_poly.pdbx_strand_id
1 'polypeptide(L)'
;YVATWQGFVYVAFVIDVFARRIVGWRASRTAHASFVLDALEQALHDRRPAHGGDLVHHSDRGVQYVSIRYSERLAEAGIEPSVGSVGDSYDNALAETINGLYKAEVIRRRGPWRNFEAVEFATLEWVDWFNHRRLLEPIGNIPPAEGEERYYAMLDEPSMAA
;
A
#
# COMPACT_ATOMS: atom_id res chain seq x y z
N TYR A 1 14.06 1.33 -2.91
CA TYR A 1 15.04 1.59 -1.86
C TYR A 1 15.45 3.06 -1.83
N VAL A 2 15.96 3.49 -0.69
CA VAL A 2 16.40 4.85 -0.45
C VAL A 2 17.84 4.83 0.03
N ALA A 3 18.71 5.59 -0.60
CA ALA A 3 20.10 5.71 -0.17
C ALA A 3 20.21 6.69 1.00
N THR A 4 20.83 6.25 2.08
CA THR A 4 21.15 7.10 3.23
C THR A 4 22.66 7.10 3.48
N TRP A 5 23.12 8.00 4.34
CA TRP A 5 24.54 8.02 4.74
C TRP A 5 24.95 6.79 5.56
N GLN A 6 23.98 6.01 6.04
CA GLN A 6 24.21 4.80 6.83
C GLN A 6 23.74 3.53 6.12
N GLY A 7 23.65 3.56 4.79
CA GLY A 7 23.23 2.43 3.97
C GLY A 7 21.85 2.61 3.35
N PHE A 8 21.36 1.54 2.72
CA PHE A 8 20.06 1.59 2.07
C PHE A 8 18.92 1.33 3.04
N VAL A 9 17.81 2.00 2.80
CA VAL A 9 16.53 1.75 3.47
C VAL A 9 15.55 1.26 2.42
N TYR A 10 14.79 0.25 2.75
CA TYR A 10 13.77 -0.34 1.88
C TYR A 10 12.40 0.03 2.42
N VAL A 11 11.48 0.42 1.54
CA VAL A 11 10.13 0.80 1.92
C VAL A 11 9.14 0.01 1.08
N ALA A 12 8.11 -0.54 1.72
CA ALA A 12 7.03 -1.25 1.07
C ALA A 12 5.70 -0.59 1.40
N PHE A 13 4.81 -0.53 0.42
CA PHE A 13 3.45 -0.04 0.57
C PHE A 13 2.45 -1.10 0.15
N VAL A 14 1.33 -1.17 0.86
CA VAL A 14 0.15 -1.92 0.46
C VAL A 14 -0.96 -0.91 0.20
N ILE A 15 -1.54 -0.96 -0.99
CA ILE A 15 -2.44 0.08 -1.49
C ILE A 15 -3.78 -0.53 -1.85
N ASP A 16 -4.87 0.10 -1.40
CA ASP A 16 -6.22 -0.23 -1.85
C ASP A 16 -6.42 0.32 -3.26
N VAL A 17 -6.75 -0.55 -4.19
CA VAL A 17 -6.88 -0.21 -5.61
C VAL A 17 -8.05 0.75 -5.87
N PHE A 18 -9.12 0.65 -5.13
CA PHE A 18 -10.32 1.46 -5.34
C PHE A 18 -10.22 2.85 -4.73
N ALA A 19 -9.95 2.91 -3.44
CA ALA A 19 -9.85 4.19 -2.73
C ALA A 19 -8.48 4.85 -2.87
N ARG A 20 -7.49 4.14 -3.36
CA ARG A 20 -6.10 4.60 -3.48
C ARG A 20 -5.43 4.83 -2.11
N ARG A 21 -6.05 4.39 -1.04
CA ARG A 21 -5.52 4.54 0.31
C ARG A 21 -4.33 3.61 0.53
N ILE A 22 -3.28 4.13 1.16
CA ILE A 22 -2.16 3.32 1.63
C ILE A 22 -2.59 2.67 2.95
N VAL A 23 -2.85 1.37 2.92
CA VAL A 23 -3.41 0.64 4.06
C VAL A 23 -2.35 -0.08 4.90
N GLY A 24 -1.15 -0.17 4.40
CA GLY A 24 -0.01 -0.72 5.14
C GLY A 24 1.29 -0.21 4.55
N TRP A 25 2.29 -0.05 5.39
CA TRP A 25 3.63 0.31 4.95
C TRP A 25 4.67 -0.09 5.99
N ARG A 26 5.89 -0.29 5.54
CA ARG A 26 7.01 -0.61 6.43
C ARG A 26 8.32 -0.12 5.82
N ALA A 27 9.19 0.41 6.65
CA ALA A 27 10.57 0.70 6.30
C ALA A 27 11.49 -0.33 6.95
N SER A 28 12.56 -0.71 6.28
CA SER A 28 13.50 -1.72 6.77
C SER A 28 14.92 -1.40 6.34
N ARG A 29 15.87 -1.79 7.18
CA ARG A 29 17.30 -1.71 6.85
C ARG A 29 17.75 -2.85 5.94
N THR A 30 16.93 -3.87 5.79
CA THR A 30 17.24 -5.07 4.98
C THR A 30 16.17 -5.32 3.95
N ALA A 31 16.54 -5.95 2.83
CA ALA A 31 15.63 -6.30 1.76
C ALA A 31 14.96 -7.66 1.96
N HIS A 32 14.92 -8.20 3.18
CA HIS A 32 14.26 -9.47 3.45
C HIS A 32 12.74 -9.36 3.28
N ALA A 33 12.13 -10.43 2.82
CA ALA A 33 10.69 -10.49 2.59
C ALA A 33 9.85 -10.21 3.86
N SER A 34 10.44 -10.33 5.04
CA SER A 34 9.75 -10.08 6.31
C SER A 34 9.20 -8.66 6.45
N PHE A 35 9.86 -7.64 5.88
CA PHE A 35 9.34 -6.28 6.00
C PHE A 35 8.11 -6.06 5.11
N VAL A 36 8.04 -6.74 3.98
CA VAL A 36 6.86 -6.75 3.12
C VAL A 36 5.70 -7.45 3.83
N LEU A 37 5.99 -8.54 4.54
CA LEU A 37 5.01 -9.25 5.35
C LEU A 37 4.46 -8.36 6.47
N ASP A 38 5.32 -7.55 7.11
CA ASP A 38 4.88 -6.60 8.14
C ASP A 38 3.92 -5.56 7.57
N ALA A 39 4.18 -5.04 6.38
CA ALA A 39 3.28 -4.12 5.70
C ALA A 39 1.94 -4.79 5.38
N LEU A 40 1.97 -6.04 4.95
CA LEU A 40 0.77 -6.83 4.69
C LEU A 40 -0.03 -7.06 5.99
N GLU A 41 0.64 -7.37 7.10
CA GLU A 41 -0.02 -7.54 8.40
C GLU A 41 -0.75 -6.26 8.84
N GLN A 42 -0.17 -5.10 8.63
CA GLN A 42 -0.84 -3.83 8.90
C GLN A 42 -2.11 -3.69 8.06
N ALA A 43 -2.02 -3.99 6.77
CA ALA A 43 -3.15 -3.91 5.86
C ALA A 43 -4.27 -4.87 6.26
N LEU A 44 -3.92 -6.09 6.63
CA LEU A 44 -4.88 -7.09 7.07
C LEU A 44 -5.56 -6.69 8.38
N HIS A 45 -4.81 -6.11 9.32
CA HIS A 45 -5.36 -5.64 10.58
C HIS A 45 -6.34 -4.49 10.34
N ASP A 46 -5.98 -3.55 9.47
CA ASP A 46 -6.82 -2.40 9.14
C ASP A 46 -8.09 -2.80 8.40
N ARG A 47 -7.99 -3.75 7.47
CA ARG A 47 -9.09 -4.17 6.62
C ARG A 47 -9.96 -5.26 7.22
N ARG A 48 -9.39 -6.14 8.04
CA ARG A 48 -10.06 -7.31 8.63
C ARG A 48 -11.02 -7.98 7.63
N PRO A 49 -10.50 -8.56 6.56
CA PRO A 49 -11.36 -9.13 5.53
C PRO A 49 -12.27 -10.19 6.15
N ALA A 50 -13.56 -9.93 6.09
CA ALA A 50 -14.55 -10.86 6.60
C ALA A 50 -14.73 -11.97 5.57
N HIS A 51 -14.42 -13.20 5.97
CA HIS A 51 -14.71 -14.41 5.19
C HIS A 51 -14.22 -14.37 3.75
N GLY A 52 -12.98 -14.45 3.60
CA GLY A 52 -12.12 -14.77 2.52
C GLY A 52 -12.59 -15.02 1.12
N GLY A 53 -13.41 -14.22 0.51
CA GLY A 53 -13.80 -14.50 -0.85
C GLY A 53 -13.45 -13.42 -1.85
N ASP A 54 -13.52 -12.19 -1.42
CA ASP A 54 -13.62 -11.10 -2.38
C ASP A 54 -12.35 -10.25 -2.51
N LEU A 55 -11.36 -10.47 -1.65
CA LEU A 55 -10.11 -9.73 -1.75
C LEU A 55 -9.07 -10.48 -2.58
N VAL A 56 -8.51 -9.78 -3.54
CA VAL A 56 -7.40 -10.27 -4.35
C VAL A 56 -6.20 -9.36 -4.09
N HIS A 57 -5.06 -9.97 -3.79
CA HIS A 57 -3.81 -9.26 -3.60
C HIS A 57 -2.96 -9.34 -4.87
N HIS A 58 -2.65 -8.18 -5.44
CA HIS A 58 -1.74 -8.08 -6.58
C HIS A 58 -0.35 -7.71 -6.09
N SER A 59 0.63 -8.46 -6.53
CA SER A 59 2.03 -8.14 -6.25
C SER A 59 2.85 -8.21 -7.53
N ASP A 60 3.92 -7.43 -7.55
CA ASP A 60 4.86 -7.50 -8.63
C ASP A 60 5.60 -8.84 -8.59
N ARG A 61 6.08 -9.31 -9.75
CA ARG A 61 6.85 -10.56 -9.87
C ARG A 61 8.23 -10.49 -9.23
N GLY A 62 8.51 -9.49 -8.43
CA GLY A 62 9.74 -9.41 -7.67
C GLY A 62 9.87 -10.59 -6.71
N VAL A 63 11.03 -11.19 -6.67
CA VAL A 63 11.32 -12.37 -5.85
C VAL A 63 10.96 -12.17 -4.38
N GLN A 64 11.01 -10.94 -3.91
CA GLN A 64 10.77 -10.58 -2.51
C GLN A 64 9.30 -10.73 -2.10
N TYR A 65 8.38 -10.63 -3.05
CA TYR A 65 6.95 -10.66 -2.79
C TYR A 65 6.35 -12.06 -2.89
N VAL A 66 7.10 -13.00 -3.44
CA VAL A 66 6.65 -14.38 -3.64
C VAL A 66 7.47 -15.30 -2.74
N SER A 67 7.43 -15.08 -1.45
CA SER A 67 7.98 -16.04 -0.49
C SER A 67 6.88 -17.01 -0.07
N ILE A 68 7.29 -18.21 0.37
CA ILE A 68 6.34 -19.20 0.88
C ILE A 68 5.55 -18.62 2.06
N ARG A 69 6.22 -17.92 2.98
CA ARG A 69 5.56 -17.29 4.14
C ARG A 69 4.53 -16.24 3.73
N TYR A 70 4.84 -15.46 2.72
CA TYR A 70 3.94 -14.44 2.21
C TYR A 70 2.68 -15.07 1.62
N SER A 71 2.85 -16.09 0.78
CA SER A 71 1.75 -16.83 0.18
C SER A 71 0.89 -17.55 1.23
N GLU A 72 1.52 -18.16 2.24
CA GLU A 72 0.83 -18.79 3.35
C GLU A 72 -0.01 -17.80 4.14
N ARG A 73 0.53 -16.60 4.39
CA ARG A 73 -0.20 -15.57 5.13
C ARG A 73 -1.42 -15.06 4.36
N LEU A 74 -1.30 -14.89 3.05
CA LEU A 74 -2.45 -14.54 2.21
C LEU A 74 -3.53 -15.63 2.25
N ALA A 75 -3.12 -16.88 2.14
CA ALA A 75 -4.05 -18.02 2.21
C ALA A 75 -4.78 -18.08 3.56
N GLU A 76 -4.08 -17.86 4.68
CA GLU A 76 -4.67 -17.82 6.01
C GLU A 76 -5.70 -16.71 6.16
N ALA A 77 -5.48 -15.58 5.51
CA ALA A 77 -6.40 -14.44 5.50
C ALA A 77 -7.56 -14.62 4.50
N GLY A 78 -7.55 -15.69 3.70
CA GLY A 78 -8.56 -15.92 2.68
C GLY A 78 -8.42 -15.00 1.48
N ILE A 79 -7.23 -14.51 1.21
CA ILE A 79 -6.95 -13.61 0.10
C ILE A 79 -6.30 -14.39 -1.03
N GLU A 80 -6.85 -14.23 -2.23
CA GLU A 80 -6.30 -14.86 -3.41
C GLU A 80 -5.07 -14.08 -3.90
N PRO A 81 -3.90 -14.74 -4.00
CA PRO A 81 -2.72 -14.09 -4.57
C PRO A 81 -2.81 -14.07 -6.09
N SER A 82 -2.47 -12.92 -6.68
CA SER A 82 -2.30 -12.79 -8.12
C SER A 82 -0.91 -12.24 -8.40
N VAL A 83 -0.17 -12.93 -9.24
CA VAL A 83 1.19 -12.54 -9.64
C VAL A 83 1.25 -12.48 -11.16
N GLY A 84 1.24 -11.29 -11.71
CA GLY A 84 1.49 -11.06 -13.12
C GLY A 84 0.45 -11.64 -14.08
N SER A 85 -0.82 -11.57 -13.75
CA SER A 85 -1.89 -11.94 -14.68
C SER A 85 -2.24 -10.81 -15.64
N VAL A 86 -3.03 -11.11 -16.67
CA VAL A 86 -3.37 -10.20 -17.80
C VAL A 86 -4.27 -9.06 -17.34
N GLY A 87 -4.54 -8.63 -16.33
CA GLY A 87 -5.25 -7.45 -15.87
C GLY A 87 -4.37 -6.57 -14.99
N ASP A 88 -3.21 -7.09 -14.64
CA ASP A 88 -2.35 -6.48 -13.64
C ASP A 88 -1.56 -5.27 -14.13
N SER A 89 -1.51 -5.02 -15.43
CA SER A 89 -0.84 -3.85 -15.98
C SER A 89 -1.43 -2.55 -15.42
N TYR A 90 -2.72 -2.54 -15.14
CA TYR A 90 -3.41 -1.38 -14.57
C TYR A 90 -3.06 -1.19 -13.09
N ASP A 91 -3.02 -2.28 -12.34
CA ASP A 91 -2.69 -2.26 -10.92
C ASP A 91 -1.21 -1.98 -10.70
N ASN A 92 -0.34 -2.52 -11.57
CA ASN A 92 1.08 -2.19 -11.57
C ASN A 92 1.31 -0.71 -11.88
N ALA A 93 0.54 -0.13 -12.81
CA ALA A 93 0.63 1.30 -13.11
C ALA A 93 0.27 2.15 -11.89
N LEU A 94 -0.73 1.75 -11.11
CA LEU A 94 -1.08 2.42 -9.86
C LEU A 94 0.06 2.35 -8.85
N ALA A 95 0.63 1.18 -8.64
CA ALA A 95 1.76 1.00 -7.73
C ALA A 95 2.96 1.84 -8.17
N GLU A 96 3.27 1.86 -9.45
CA GLU A 96 4.33 2.68 -10.01
C GLU A 96 4.07 4.17 -9.81
N THR A 97 2.82 4.61 -9.97
CA THR A 97 2.42 6.00 -9.77
C THR A 97 2.65 6.42 -8.32
N ILE A 98 2.22 5.62 -7.36
CA ILE A 98 2.37 5.93 -5.93
C ILE A 98 3.85 5.89 -5.53
N ASN A 99 4.60 4.92 -6.01
CA ASN A 99 6.05 4.87 -5.79
C ASN A 99 6.75 6.09 -6.40
N GLY A 100 6.32 6.52 -7.57
CA GLY A 100 6.84 7.71 -8.23
C GLY A 100 6.56 8.99 -7.44
N LEU A 101 5.35 9.12 -6.91
CA LEU A 101 4.99 10.24 -6.04
C LEU A 101 5.80 10.25 -4.76
N TYR A 102 5.98 9.10 -4.13
CA TYR A 102 6.80 8.96 -2.94
C TYR A 102 8.25 9.37 -3.22
N LYS A 103 8.82 8.87 -4.29
CA LYS A 103 10.19 9.22 -4.69
C LYS A 103 10.36 10.72 -4.95
N ALA A 104 9.40 11.34 -5.63
CA ALA A 104 9.45 12.75 -5.97
C ALA A 104 9.20 13.65 -4.75
N GLU A 105 8.17 13.35 -3.99
CA GLU A 105 7.67 14.22 -2.93
C GLU A 105 8.42 14.05 -1.60
N VAL A 106 8.93 12.86 -1.33
CA VAL A 106 9.66 12.56 -0.09
C VAL A 106 11.14 12.44 -0.37
N ILE A 107 11.52 11.45 -1.16
CA ILE A 107 12.94 11.04 -1.26
C ILE A 107 13.79 12.12 -1.89
N ARG A 108 13.38 12.66 -3.04
CA ARG A 108 14.15 13.70 -3.74
C ARG A 108 14.01 15.07 -3.11
N ARG A 109 12.81 15.39 -2.66
CA ARG A 109 12.50 16.73 -2.14
C ARG A 109 13.06 16.98 -0.75
N ARG A 110 13.09 15.96 0.09
CA ARG A 110 13.48 16.07 1.50
C ARG A 110 14.88 15.49 1.80
N GLY A 111 15.55 14.94 0.81
CA GLY A 111 16.92 14.47 0.95
C GLY A 111 17.96 15.59 1.00
N PRO A 112 19.22 15.29 1.26
CA PRO A 112 19.76 13.95 1.47
C PRO A 112 19.36 13.33 2.83
N TRP A 113 19.40 12.01 2.89
CA TRP A 113 18.91 11.24 4.05
C TRP A 113 20.06 10.83 4.96
N ARG A 114 19.94 11.14 6.22
CA ARG A 114 20.98 10.86 7.19
C ARG A 114 20.98 9.40 7.65
N ASN A 115 19.80 8.86 7.95
CA ASN A 115 19.66 7.53 8.53
C ASN A 115 18.27 6.94 8.27
N PHE A 116 18.06 5.72 8.75
CA PHE A 116 16.79 5.00 8.67
C PHE A 116 15.64 5.76 9.33
N GLU A 117 15.86 6.29 10.53
CA GLU A 117 14.82 6.96 11.31
C GLU A 117 14.28 8.20 10.58
N ALA A 118 15.15 8.93 9.90
CA ALA A 118 14.74 10.10 9.12
C ALA A 118 13.81 9.70 7.96
N VAL A 119 14.10 8.61 7.28
CA VAL A 119 13.25 8.07 6.20
C VAL A 119 11.92 7.58 6.76
N GLU A 120 11.98 6.80 7.84
CA GLU A 120 10.78 6.24 8.46
C GLU A 120 9.82 7.34 8.93
N PHE A 121 10.32 8.35 9.61
CA PHE A 121 9.51 9.47 10.09
C PHE A 121 8.88 10.25 8.94
N ALA A 122 9.66 10.57 7.92
CA ALA A 122 9.15 11.28 6.75
C ALA A 122 8.10 10.46 6.00
N THR A 123 8.26 9.15 5.95
CA THR A 123 7.29 8.26 5.32
C THR A 123 5.99 8.22 6.11
N LEU A 124 6.07 8.15 7.43
CA LEU A 124 4.91 8.21 8.32
C LEU A 124 4.09 9.49 8.07
N GLU A 125 4.75 10.64 8.02
CA GLU A 125 4.10 11.93 7.76
C GLU A 125 3.46 11.95 6.37
N TRP A 126 4.17 11.46 5.36
CA TRP A 126 3.68 11.48 3.99
C TRP A 126 2.49 10.55 3.79
N VAL A 127 2.50 9.35 4.37
CA VAL A 127 1.38 8.40 4.29
C VAL A 127 0.13 9.00 4.95
N ASP A 128 0.28 9.61 6.12
CA ASP A 128 -0.85 10.27 6.79
C ASP A 128 -1.43 11.40 5.93
N TRP A 129 -0.56 12.26 5.40
CA TRP A 129 -0.97 13.34 4.52
C TRP A 129 -1.62 12.80 3.24
N PHE A 130 -1.03 11.80 2.61
CA PHE A 130 -1.54 11.19 1.39
C PHE A 130 -2.96 10.64 1.59
N ASN A 131 -3.17 9.92 2.67
CA ASN A 131 -4.45 9.29 2.94
C ASN A 131 -5.56 10.29 3.32
N HIS A 132 -5.22 11.35 4.05
CA HIS A 132 -6.23 12.22 4.65
C HIS A 132 -6.34 13.59 4.02
N ARG A 133 -5.36 14.02 3.25
CA ARG A 133 -5.34 15.38 2.71
C ARG A 133 -5.09 15.49 1.22
N ARG A 134 -4.40 14.53 0.63
CA ARG A 134 -4.11 14.57 -0.79
C ARG A 134 -5.38 14.41 -1.62
N LEU A 135 -5.65 15.36 -2.51
CA LEU A 135 -6.77 15.28 -3.44
C LEU A 135 -6.36 14.45 -4.66
N LEU A 136 -7.11 13.40 -4.94
CA LEU A 136 -6.85 12.51 -6.08
C LEU A 136 -7.97 12.63 -7.13
N GLU A 137 -7.61 13.05 -8.33
CA GLU A 137 -8.56 13.20 -9.44
C GLU A 137 -9.32 11.90 -9.75
N PRO A 138 -8.68 10.71 -9.85
CA PRO A 138 -9.37 9.48 -10.21
C PRO A 138 -10.52 9.08 -9.29
N ILE A 139 -10.55 9.59 -8.07
CA ILE A 139 -11.62 9.29 -7.10
C ILE A 139 -12.49 10.52 -6.78
N GLY A 140 -12.43 11.55 -7.61
CA GLY A 140 -13.29 12.71 -7.49
C GLY A 140 -12.69 13.89 -6.74
N ASN A 141 -11.38 14.05 -6.76
CA ASN A 141 -10.63 15.14 -6.10
C ASN A 141 -10.86 15.17 -4.59
N ILE A 142 -10.87 14.01 -3.97
CA ILE A 142 -10.98 13.85 -2.52
C ILE A 142 -9.81 13.02 -2.00
N PRO A 143 -9.49 13.11 -0.70
CA PRO A 143 -8.47 12.26 -0.11
C PRO A 143 -8.86 10.79 -0.12
N PRO A 144 -7.89 9.86 -0.22
CA PRO A 144 -8.17 8.43 -0.21
C PRO A 144 -9.03 7.94 0.95
N ALA A 145 -8.79 8.42 2.17
CA ALA A 145 -9.57 8.02 3.34
C ALA A 145 -11.05 8.46 3.21
N GLU A 146 -11.29 9.63 2.64
CA GLU A 146 -12.65 10.11 2.38
C GLU A 146 -13.34 9.30 1.29
N GLY A 147 -12.60 8.93 0.25
CA GLY A 147 -13.11 8.04 -0.81
C GLY A 147 -13.54 6.70 -0.26
N GLU A 148 -12.77 6.15 0.66
CA GLU A 148 -13.10 4.91 1.34
C GLU A 148 -14.34 5.04 2.22
N GLU A 149 -14.45 6.11 3.00
CA GLU A 149 -15.63 6.37 3.83
C GLU A 149 -16.90 6.43 2.99
N ARG A 150 -16.84 7.12 1.86
CA ARG A 150 -17.99 7.22 0.93
C ARG A 150 -18.39 5.87 0.37
N TYR A 151 -17.41 5.04 0.05
CA TYR A 151 -17.66 3.70 -0.45
C TYR A 151 -18.41 2.84 0.57
N TYR A 152 -17.92 2.82 1.81
CA TYR A 152 -18.60 2.07 2.88
C TYR A 152 -19.97 2.63 3.23
N ALA A 153 -20.13 3.94 3.21
CA ALA A 153 -21.44 4.58 3.42
C ALA A 153 -22.44 4.14 2.35
N MET A 154 -22.01 4.00 1.10
CA MET A 154 -22.86 3.48 0.02
C MET A 154 -23.30 2.04 0.25
N LEU A 155 -22.40 1.21 0.79
CA LEU A 155 -22.73 -0.19 1.08
C LEU A 155 -23.71 -0.33 2.23
N ASP A 156 -23.66 0.60 3.21
CA ASP A 156 -24.52 0.60 4.38
C ASP A 156 -25.88 1.25 4.12
N GLU A 157 -26.03 1.97 3.02
CA GLU A 157 -27.33 2.52 2.65
C GLU A 157 -28.31 1.38 2.36
N PRO A 158 -29.47 1.36 3.04
CA PRO A 158 -30.49 0.39 2.71
C PRO A 158 -30.87 0.59 1.25
N SER A 159 -30.82 -0.49 0.48
CA SER A 159 -31.28 -0.46 -0.89
C SER A 159 -32.69 0.07 -0.87
N MET A 160 -32.88 1.27 -1.38
CA MET A 160 -34.22 1.80 -1.63
C MET A 160 -34.81 0.93 -2.72
N ALA A 161 -35.43 -0.14 -2.32
CA ALA A 161 -36.25 -0.91 -3.22
C ALA A 161 -37.35 0.02 -3.70
N ALA A 162 -37.18 0.47 -4.90
CA ALA A 162 -38.23 1.23 -5.55
C ALA A 162 -39.46 0.36 -5.73
#